data_01e95908f77e3e0a978191d10893c5f7
#
_entry.id   01e95908f77e3e0a978191d10893c5f7
#
_cell.length_a   1.000
_cell.length_b   1.000
_cell.length_c   1.000
_cell.angle_alpha   90.00
_cell.angle_beta   90.00
_cell.angle_gamma   90.00
#
_symmetry.space_group_name_H-M   'P 1'
#
loop_
_entity.id
_entity.type
_entity.pdbx_description
1 polymer ?
#
loop_
_entity_poly.entity_id
_entity_poly.type
_entity_poly.pdbx_seq_one_letter_code
_entity_poly.pdbx_strand_id
1 'polypeptide(L)'
;MERTWRWFGKKDKITLDMLRQIGVEGIVTALHDVPNGEVWTQEQIRDLREYIEGYGMRWSVVESLPVSEAIKYAGADRDRLIDNYKTSLRNLALEGVKNVCYNFMPVLDWARTDLLHPNANGTSNLYFSHAQFAYFDICILKRPGAETSWPDDVLAEVEKLKATMTPEDDHNLVDTIIVKTQGFVSGNIKEGDEHPVELFRDLLSLYDGITADALRENMRYFLAAIMPVCDEMDIRMCVHPDDPPFQILGLPRIVTCDADIDWFLHAVDNPHNCLTFCAGSLSAGGHNDVVALARKYASRTSFVHLRSCHIFPNGDFTEAGHLGGRANLVELVRIFEKTDPTLPMRVDHGMTMLGDEARGYNAGYSFLGRMFALGQVQGIIATVDNELGLPYRQPGLF
;
A
#
# COMPACT_ATOMS: atom_id res chain seq x y z
N MET A 1 -4.56 10.01 17.09
CA MET A 1 -3.95 8.82 16.40
C MET A 1 -2.47 8.74 16.71
N GLU A 2 -1.91 7.53 16.70
CA GLU A 2 -0.47 7.31 16.81
C GLU A 2 0.23 7.69 15.50
N ARG A 3 1.28 8.50 15.56
CA ARG A 3 2.06 8.93 14.40
C ARG A 3 3.09 7.89 14.05
N THR A 4 2.87 7.17 12.97
CA THR A 4 3.77 6.12 12.51
C THR A 4 4.43 6.47 11.18
N TRP A 5 5.48 5.72 10.84
CA TRP A 5 6.26 5.95 9.63
C TRP A 5 6.67 4.64 8.99
N ARG A 6 6.46 4.51 7.67
CA ARG A 6 6.98 3.39 6.89
C ARG A 6 8.48 3.50 6.77
N TRP A 7 9.19 2.52 7.34
CA TRP A 7 10.64 2.40 7.37
C TRP A 7 11.08 1.06 6.77
N PHE A 8 12.08 1.08 5.89
CA PHE A 8 12.50 -0.10 5.12
C PHE A 8 13.66 -0.87 5.75
N GLY A 9 13.78 -0.80 7.07
CA GLY A 9 14.76 -1.58 7.82
C GLY A 9 16.12 -0.89 7.97
N LYS A 10 17.07 -1.60 8.54
CA LYS A 10 18.39 -1.06 8.95
C LYS A 10 19.23 -0.47 7.80
N LYS A 11 18.89 -0.78 6.54
CA LYS A 11 19.54 -0.24 5.35
C LYS A 11 18.83 1.01 4.80
N ASP A 12 17.69 1.40 5.36
CA ASP A 12 16.97 2.62 4.96
C ASP A 12 17.85 3.85 5.20
N LYS A 13 17.91 4.74 4.22
CA LYS A 13 18.64 6.00 4.31
C LYS A 13 17.97 7.00 5.26
N ILE A 14 16.69 6.79 5.57
CA ILE A 14 15.96 7.51 6.62
C ILE A 14 16.18 6.78 7.93
N THR A 15 16.97 7.36 8.82
CA THR A 15 17.34 6.74 10.09
C THR A 15 16.25 6.90 11.15
N LEU A 16 16.24 6.01 12.13
CA LEU A 16 15.30 6.11 13.25
C LEU A 16 15.50 7.38 14.08
N ASP A 17 16.74 7.92 14.17
CA ASP A 17 17.00 9.21 14.82
C ASP A 17 16.30 10.37 14.09
N MET A 18 16.32 10.37 12.75
CA MET A 18 15.58 11.37 11.96
C MET A 18 14.08 11.31 12.25
N LEU A 19 13.53 10.10 12.37
CA LEU A 19 12.10 9.88 12.63
C LEU A 19 11.70 10.33 14.04
N ARG A 20 12.53 10.03 15.02
CA ARG A 20 12.32 10.49 16.40
C ARG A 20 12.27 12.02 16.50
N GLN A 21 13.16 12.72 15.78
CA GLN A 21 13.22 14.20 15.78
C GLN A 21 11.97 14.88 15.25
N ILE A 22 11.23 14.22 14.35
CA ILE A 22 9.99 14.76 13.76
C ILE A 22 8.71 14.26 14.47
N GLY A 23 8.85 13.58 15.62
CA GLY A 23 7.74 13.17 16.48
C GLY A 23 7.03 11.90 16.02
N VAL A 24 7.72 10.98 15.33
CA VAL A 24 7.24 9.64 15.06
C VAL A 24 7.26 8.82 16.35
N GLU A 25 6.15 8.16 16.67
CA GLU A 25 5.95 7.33 17.87
C GLU A 25 6.14 5.85 17.57
N GLY A 26 5.72 5.43 16.37
CA GLY A 26 5.71 4.04 15.95
C GLY A 26 6.29 3.82 14.55
N ILE A 27 6.85 2.63 14.37
CA ILE A 27 7.43 2.20 13.11
C ILE A 27 6.50 1.21 12.42
N VAL A 28 6.33 1.41 11.12
CA VAL A 28 5.66 0.50 10.20
C VAL A 28 6.73 -0.14 9.34
N THR A 29 6.94 -1.44 9.49
CA THR A 29 8.02 -2.14 8.76
C THR A 29 7.75 -3.64 8.65
N ALA A 30 8.66 -4.36 8.02
CA ALA A 30 8.61 -5.80 7.79
C ALA A 30 10.00 -6.42 7.89
N LEU A 31 10.08 -7.76 7.94
CA LEU A 31 11.34 -8.48 7.79
C LEU A 31 11.65 -8.64 6.29
N HIS A 32 12.16 -7.58 5.67
CA HIS A 32 12.38 -7.49 4.22
C HIS A 32 13.40 -8.50 3.66
N ASP A 33 14.27 -9.03 4.51
CA ASP A 33 15.29 -10.02 4.09
C ASP A 33 14.76 -11.48 4.17
N VAL A 34 13.54 -11.72 4.70
CA VAL A 34 12.93 -13.05 4.74
C VAL A 34 12.15 -13.29 3.44
N PRO A 35 12.44 -14.39 2.71
CA PRO A 35 11.73 -14.71 1.47
C PRO A 35 10.23 -14.85 1.67
N ASN A 36 9.44 -14.47 0.64
CA ASN A 36 7.99 -14.60 0.66
C ASN A 36 7.57 -16.06 0.86
N GLY A 37 6.65 -16.30 1.79
CA GLY A 37 6.16 -17.64 2.14
C GLY A 37 6.96 -18.38 3.21
N GLU A 38 8.13 -17.88 3.59
CA GLU A 38 8.91 -18.43 4.69
C GLU A 38 8.42 -17.94 6.05
N VAL A 39 8.65 -18.75 7.09
CA VAL A 39 8.28 -18.41 8.47
C VAL A 39 9.17 -17.29 9.00
N TRP A 40 8.58 -16.25 9.54
CA TRP A 40 9.27 -15.26 10.35
C TRP A 40 9.52 -15.84 11.75
N THR A 41 10.78 -16.04 12.10
CA THR A 41 11.13 -16.60 13.40
C THR A 41 10.96 -15.57 14.52
N GLN A 42 10.67 -16.03 15.73
CA GLN A 42 10.54 -15.16 16.90
C GLN A 42 11.82 -14.37 17.17
N GLU A 43 13.00 -14.97 16.95
CA GLU A 43 14.30 -14.32 17.08
C GLU A 43 14.44 -13.14 16.12
N GLN A 44 14.16 -13.34 14.82
CA GLN A 44 14.23 -12.25 13.83
C GLN A 44 13.28 -11.09 14.16
N ILE A 45 12.07 -11.41 14.62
CA ILE A 45 11.08 -10.41 15.02
C ILE A 45 11.56 -9.63 16.24
N ARG A 46 12.06 -10.34 17.26
CA ARG A 46 12.61 -9.74 18.49
C ARG A 46 13.78 -8.81 18.19
N ASP A 47 14.74 -9.25 17.39
CA ASP A 47 15.92 -8.46 17.01
C ASP A 47 15.55 -7.14 16.35
N LEU A 48 14.52 -7.14 15.48
CA LEU A 48 14.06 -5.91 14.84
C LEU A 48 13.27 -5.04 15.80
N ARG A 49 12.38 -5.64 16.61
CA ARG A 49 11.61 -4.93 17.64
C ARG A 49 12.52 -4.22 18.64
N GLU A 50 13.47 -4.95 19.23
CA GLU A 50 14.43 -4.38 20.22
C GLU A 50 15.31 -3.30 19.61
N TYR A 51 15.71 -3.46 18.34
CA TYR A 51 16.41 -2.41 17.61
C TYR A 51 15.58 -1.12 17.53
N ILE A 52 14.30 -1.20 17.17
CA ILE A 52 13.39 -0.06 17.09
C ILE A 52 13.16 0.56 18.48
N GLU A 53 12.92 -0.27 19.49
CA GLU A 53 12.71 0.16 20.88
C GLU A 53 13.93 0.88 21.47
N GLY A 54 15.14 0.51 21.05
CA GLY A 54 16.38 1.19 21.40
C GLY A 54 16.45 2.67 21.01
N TYR A 55 15.60 3.08 20.04
CA TYR A 55 15.43 4.49 19.64
C TYR A 55 14.23 5.17 20.30
N GLY A 56 13.55 4.51 21.25
CA GLY A 56 12.40 5.06 21.96
C GLY A 56 11.09 5.04 21.15
N MET A 57 11.02 4.24 20.11
CA MET A 57 9.82 4.00 19.29
C MET A 57 9.37 2.54 19.42
N ARG A 58 8.15 2.23 18.97
CA ARG A 58 7.65 0.85 18.96
C ARG A 58 7.45 0.34 17.54
N TRP A 59 7.51 -0.96 17.33
CA TRP A 59 7.04 -1.56 16.09
C TRP A 59 5.51 -1.69 16.14
N SER A 60 4.80 -0.72 15.56
CA SER A 60 3.35 -0.58 15.71
C SER A 60 2.57 -1.44 14.72
N VAL A 61 3.04 -1.53 13.47
CA VAL A 61 2.36 -2.25 12.40
C VAL A 61 3.38 -3.00 11.54
N VAL A 62 3.07 -4.26 11.25
CA VAL A 62 3.75 -5.00 10.17
C VAL A 62 3.15 -4.53 8.84
N GLU A 63 3.98 -4.06 7.95
CA GLU A 63 3.55 -3.77 6.58
C GLU A 63 4.67 -4.14 5.60
N SER A 64 4.51 -5.28 4.93
CA SER A 64 3.46 -6.28 5.10
C SER A 64 4.07 -7.63 5.49
N LEU A 65 3.25 -8.51 6.08
CA LEU A 65 3.51 -9.94 6.01
C LEU A 65 2.96 -10.41 4.66
N PRO A 66 3.82 -10.78 3.69
CA PRO A 66 3.37 -11.02 2.33
C PRO A 66 2.47 -12.24 2.22
N VAL A 67 1.34 -12.11 1.52
CA VAL A 67 0.53 -13.27 1.11
C VAL A 67 1.07 -13.79 -0.22
N SER A 68 1.61 -15.01 -0.21
CA SER A 68 2.22 -15.62 -1.40
C SER A 68 1.23 -15.78 -2.54
N GLU A 69 1.71 -15.63 -3.79
CA GLU A 69 0.85 -15.76 -4.98
C GLU A 69 0.11 -17.10 -5.00
N ALA A 70 0.76 -18.20 -4.61
CA ALA A 70 0.12 -19.51 -4.55
C ALA A 70 -1.10 -19.58 -3.60
N ILE A 71 -1.18 -18.71 -2.60
CA ILE A 71 -2.39 -18.56 -1.77
C ILE A 71 -3.48 -17.87 -2.57
N LYS A 72 -3.15 -16.83 -3.32
CA LYS A 72 -4.09 -15.99 -4.07
C LYS A 72 -4.70 -16.74 -5.26
N TYR A 73 -3.90 -17.49 -6.04
CA TYR A 73 -4.42 -18.27 -7.18
C TYR A 73 -4.78 -19.73 -6.83
N ALA A 74 -4.74 -20.13 -5.56
CA ALA A 74 -5.02 -21.49 -5.07
C ALA A 74 -4.07 -22.57 -5.62
N GLY A 75 -2.77 -22.27 -5.64
CA GLY A 75 -1.72 -23.19 -6.06
C GLY A 75 -1.56 -24.41 -5.14
N ALA A 76 -0.79 -25.39 -5.59
CA ALA A 76 -0.61 -26.67 -4.89
C ALA A 76 -0.02 -26.51 -3.47
N ASP A 77 0.81 -25.51 -3.27
CA ASP A 77 1.49 -25.22 -1.98
C ASP A 77 0.66 -24.37 -1.01
N ARG A 78 -0.57 -23.99 -1.39
CA ARG A 78 -1.41 -23.03 -0.64
C ARG A 78 -1.47 -23.33 0.85
N ASP A 79 -1.78 -24.56 1.22
CA ASP A 79 -2.04 -24.92 2.62
C ASP A 79 -0.76 -24.89 3.46
N ARG A 80 0.37 -25.33 2.90
CA ARG A 80 1.70 -25.22 3.53
C ARG A 80 2.08 -23.75 3.78
N LEU A 81 1.84 -22.89 2.80
CA LEU A 81 2.12 -21.44 2.91
C LEU A 81 1.21 -20.76 3.92
N ILE A 82 -0.05 -21.16 4.02
CA ILE A 82 -0.97 -20.69 5.06
C ILE A 82 -0.50 -21.13 6.45
N ASP A 83 0.02 -22.34 6.62
CA ASP A 83 0.55 -22.81 7.91
C ASP A 83 1.82 -22.05 8.31
N ASN A 84 2.70 -21.72 7.35
CA ASN A 84 3.84 -20.83 7.58
C ASN A 84 3.37 -19.42 8.01
N TYR A 85 2.32 -18.91 7.37
CA TYR A 85 1.72 -17.62 7.70
C TYR A 85 1.16 -17.61 9.13
N LYS A 86 0.41 -18.63 9.52
CA LYS A 86 -0.10 -18.81 10.91
C LYS A 86 1.04 -18.84 11.94
N THR A 87 2.13 -19.52 11.61
CA THR A 87 3.31 -19.59 12.50
C THR A 87 3.93 -18.21 12.66
N SER A 88 4.07 -17.46 11.56
CA SER A 88 4.59 -16.09 11.59
C SER A 88 3.70 -15.16 12.41
N LEU A 89 2.37 -15.29 12.30
CA LEU A 89 1.42 -14.52 13.12
C LEU A 89 1.60 -14.81 14.62
N ARG A 90 1.71 -16.08 15.01
CA ARG A 90 1.97 -16.42 16.43
C ARG A 90 3.26 -15.82 16.93
N ASN A 91 4.33 -15.91 16.13
CA ASN A 91 5.65 -15.37 16.49
C ASN A 91 5.60 -13.84 16.65
N LEU A 92 4.87 -13.12 15.77
CA LEU A 92 4.64 -11.67 15.87
C LEU A 92 3.90 -11.30 17.17
N ALA A 93 2.83 -12.02 17.48
CA ALA A 93 2.04 -11.77 18.67
C ALA A 93 2.81 -12.01 19.96
N LEU A 94 3.63 -13.07 20.02
CA LEU A 94 4.49 -13.39 21.16
C LEU A 94 5.53 -12.28 21.42
N GLU A 95 5.92 -11.56 20.38
CA GLU A 95 6.80 -10.39 20.48
C GLU A 95 6.01 -9.07 20.60
N GLY A 96 4.69 -9.12 20.80
CA GLY A 96 3.84 -7.94 21.05
C GLY A 96 3.45 -7.14 19.83
N VAL A 97 3.77 -7.59 18.60
CA VAL A 97 3.39 -6.93 17.34
C VAL A 97 2.07 -7.55 16.87
N LYS A 98 0.97 -6.83 17.03
CA LYS A 98 -0.38 -7.37 16.89
C LYS A 98 -1.21 -6.73 15.76
N ASN A 99 -0.64 -5.85 14.96
CA ASN A 99 -1.33 -5.20 13.85
C ASN A 99 -0.60 -5.50 12.55
N VAL A 100 -1.23 -6.25 11.65
CA VAL A 100 -0.62 -6.79 10.43
C VAL A 100 -1.37 -6.31 9.20
N CYS A 101 -0.78 -5.37 8.48
CA CYS A 101 -1.24 -4.93 7.18
C CYS A 101 -0.76 -5.91 6.10
N TYR A 102 -1.66 -6.28 5.21
CA TYR A 102 -1.39 -7.15 4.08
C TYR A 102 -2.20 -6.71 2.85
N ASN A 103 -1.79 -7.13 1.68
CA ASN A 103 -2.59 -7.00 0.46
C ASN A 103 -2.96 -8.38 -0.12
N PHE A 104 -4.00 -8.42 -0.93
CA PHE A 104 -4.42 -9.62 -1.66
C PHE A 104 -4.47 -9.37 -3.17
N MET A 105 -3.68 -8.42 -3.63
CA MET A 105 -3.57 -8.00 -5.03
C MET A 105 -2.79 -9.06 -5.83
N PRO A 106 -3.34 -9.56 -6.94
CA PRO A 106 -2.61 -10.45 -7.84
C PRO A 106 -1.40 -9.74 -8.46
N VAL A 107 -0.23 -10.34 -8.40
CA VAL A 107 1.02 -9.98 -9.06
C VAL A 107 1.55 -8.58 -8.71
N LEU A 108 0.76 -7.55 -8.94
CA LEU A 108 1.10 -6.15 -8.67
C LEU A 108 0.51 -5.67 -7.35
N ASP A 109 1.32 -5.03 -6.52
CA ASP A 109 0.88 -4.28 -5.36
C ASP A 109 0.29 -2.93 -5.83
N TRP A 110 1.02 -1.83 -5.75
CA TRP A 110 0.60 -0.55 -6.32
C TRP A 110 1.20 -0.34 -7.72
N ALA A 111 0.56 0.44 -8.58
CA ALA A 111 1.05 0.69 -9.93
C ALA A 111 1.01 2.18 -10.28
N ARG A 112 2.09 2.67 -10.92
CA ARG A 112 2.24 4.02 -11.47
C ARG A 112 2.99 3.94 -12.79
N THR A 113 2.83 4.96 -13.63
CA THR A 113 3.53 5.07 -14.93
C THR A 113 4.66 6.08 -14.92
N ASP A 114 4.65 7.01 -13.95
CA ASP A 114 5.71 7.98 -13.73
C ASP A 114 5.91 8.18 -12.23
N LEU A 115 7.16 8.14 -11.78
CA LEU A 115 7.53 8.25 -10.38
C LEU A 115 7.98 9.65 -9.97
N LEU A 116 8.20 10.54 -10.93
CA LEU A 116 8.70 11.90 -10.72
C LEU A 116 7.95 12.91 -11.59
N HIS A 117 6.63 12.73 -11.76
CA HIS A 117 5.79 13.64 -12.54
C HIS A 117 5.83 15.06 -11.97
N PRO A 118 6.22 16.07 -12.77
CA PRO A 118 6.47 17.42 -12.27
C PRO A 118 5.18 18.14 -11.90
N ASN A 119 5.23 18.87 -10.79
CA ASN A 119 4.20 19.80 -10.34
C ASN A 119 4.57 21.24 -10.66
N ALA A 120 3.58 22.12 -10.80
CA ALA A 120 3.78 23.53 -11.09
C ALA A 120 4.64 24.30 -10.06
N ASN A 121 4.73 23.80 -8.82
CA ASN A 121 5.54 24.38 -7.75
C ASN A 121 6.99 23.85 -7.70
N GLY A 122 7.41 23.05 -8.69
CA GLY A 122 8.76 22.48 -8.77
C GLY A 122 8.99 21.20 -7.94
N THR A 123 7.97 20.69 -7.26
CA THR A 123 8.01 19.33 -6.67
C THR A 123 7.63 18.29 -7.70
N SER A 124 7.79 17.00 -7.40
CA SER A 124 7.24 15.93 -8.23
C SER A 124 6.45 14.91 -7.42
N ASN A 125 5.52 14.24 -8.10
CA ASN A 125 4.64 13.23 -7.51
C ASN A 125 4.63 11.95 -8.34
N LEU A 126 4.10 10.89 -7.75
CA LEU A 126 3.73 9.67 -8.46
C LEU A 126 2.50 9.93 -9.34
N TYR A 127 2.53 9.42 -10.57
CA TYR A 127 1.47 9.63 -11.57
C TYR A 127 1.08 8.33 -12.25
N PHE A 128 -0.19 8.18 -12.56
CA PHE A 128 -0.73 7.07 -13.35
C PHE A 128 -1.43 7.62 -14.59
N SER A 129 -0.93 7.23 -15.77
CA SER A 129 -1.56 7.49 -17.07
C SER A 129 -2.22 6.23 -17.59
N HIS A 130 -3.52 6.28 -17.85
CA HIS A 130 -4.24 5.19 -18.50
C HIS A 130 -3.67 4.87 -19.87
N ALA A 131 -3.31 5.89 -20.65
CA ALA A 131 -2.76 5.70 -21.99
C ALA A 131 -1.38 5.02 -21.97
N GLN A 132 -0.47 5.44 -21.08
CA GLN A 132 0.85 4.82 -20.94
C GLN A 132 0.74 3.39 -20.39
N PHE A 133 -0.15 3.16 -19.44
CA PHE A 133 -0.37 1.83 -18.90
C PHE A 133 -1.01 0.89 -19.93
N ALA A 134 -1.96 1.38 -20.75
CA ALA A 134 -2.53 0.64 -21.87
C ALA A 134 -1.47 0.36 -22.96
N TYR A 135 -0.60 1.33 -23.26
CA TYR A 135 0.53 1.13 -24.17
C TYR A 135 1.47 0.04 -23.67
N PHE A 136 1.81 0.05 -22.39
CA PHE A 136 2.59 -1.02 -21.76
C PHE A 136 1.92 -2.38 -21.93
N ASP A 137 0.63 -2.50 -21.63
CA ASP A 137 -0.15 -3.73 -21.72
C ASP A 137 -0.23 -4.28 -23.17
N ILE A 138 -0.49 -3.40 -24.14
CA ILE A 138 -0.71 -3.76 -25.54
C ILE A 138 0.59 -3.93 -26.33
N CYS A 139 1.54 -2.98 -26.19
CA CYS A 139 2.70 -2.90 -27.08
C CYS A 139 3.96 -3.57 -26.49
N ILE A 140 4.18 -3.45 -25.19
CA ILE A 140 5.37 -3.99 -24.51
C ILE A 140 5.07 -5.40 -23.98
N LEU A 141 4.08 -5.52 -23.12
CA LEU A 141 3.68 -6.80 -22.54
C LEU A 141 3.03 -7.73 -23.56
N LYS A 142 2.30 -7.17 -24.54
CA LYS A 142 1.58 -7.90 -25.60
C LYS A 142 0.64 -8.97 -25.02
N ARG A 143 -0.07 -8.59 -23.97
CA ARG A 143 -1.03 -9.49 -23.32
C ARG A 143 -2.15 -9.86 -24.31
N PRO A 144 -2.50 -11.14 -24.48
CA PRO A 144 -3.60 -11.56 -25.36
C PRO A 144 -4.92 -10.87 -24.99
N GLY A 145 -5.56 -10.21 -25.95
CA GLY A 145 -6.83 -9.51 -25.75
C GLY A 145 -6.75 -8.21 -24.96
N ALA A 146 -5.55 -7.63 -24.77
CA ALA A 146 -5.35 -6.39 -24.02
C ALA A 146 -6.23 -5.24 -24.54
N GLU A 147 -6.38 -5.10 -25.86
CA GLU A 147 -7.17 -4.04 -26.48
C GLU A 147 -8.63 -4.03 -25.99
N THR A 148 -9.20 -5.19 -25.70
CA THR A 148 -10.59 -5.29 -25.24
C THR A 148 -10.79 -4.83 -23.79
N SER A 149 -9.70 -4.61 -23.06
CA SER A 149 -9.72 -4.16 -21.66
C SER A 149 -9.73 -2.64 -21.52
N TRP A 150 -9.52 -1.90 -22.61
CA TRP A 150 -9.36 -0.45 -22.59
C TRP A 150 -10.46 0.27 -23.37
N PRO A 151 -10.94 1.43 -22.88
CA PRO A 151 -11.93 2.24 -23.62
C PRO A 151 -11.34 2.84 -24.90
N ASP A 152 -12.22 3.17 -25.85
CA ASP A 152 -11.82 3.66 -27.19
C ASP A 152 -10.99 4.95 -27.14
N ASP A 153 -11.27 5.86 -26.21
CA ASP A 153 -10.53 7.12 -26.04
C ASP A 153 -9.10 6.85 -25.54
N VAL A 154 -8.90 5.88 -24.63
CA VAL A 154 -7.58 5.43 -24.20
C VAL A 154 -6.83 4.76 -25.35
N LEU A 155 -7.50 3.91 -26.14
CA LEU A 155 -6.90 3.27 -27.32
C LEU A 155 -6.46 4.30 -28.38
N ALA A 156 -7.23 5.38 -28.57
CA ALA A 156 -6.83 6.46 -29.47
C ALA A 156 -5.56 7.19 -29.01
N GLU A 157 -5.33 7.35 -27.71
CA GLU A 157 -4.08 7.88 -27.15
C GLU A 157 -2.93 6.87 -27.31
N VAL A 158 -3.17 5.57 -27.15
CA VAL A 158 -2.18 4.51 -27.40
C VAL A 158 -1.64 4.59 -28.84
N GLU A 159 -2.51 4.82 -29.85
CA GLU A 159 -2.07 4.98 -31.24
C GLU A 159 -1.13 6.19 -31.42
N LYS A 160 -1.33 7.28 -30.68
CA LYS A 160 -0.42 8.42 -30.69
C LYS A 160 0.91 8.07 -30.02
N LEU A 161 0.87 7.35 -28.89
CA LEU A 161 2.07 6.90 -28.19
C LEU A 161 2.92 5.96 -29.07
N LYS A 162 2.32 5.04 -29.83
CA LYS A 162 3.06 4.19 -30.80
C LYS A 162 3.90 4.96 -31.80
N ALA A 163 3.51 6.19 -32.14
CA ALA A 163 4.23 7.04 -33.08
C ALA A 163 5.35 7.86 -32.42
N THR A 164 5.36 8.01 -31.10
CA THR A 164 6.23 8.93 -30.37
C THR A 164 7.14 8.24 -29.37
N MET A 165 6.75 7.10 -28.81
CA MET A 165 7.56 6.36 -27.83
C MET A 165 8.84 5.82 -28.45
N THR A 166 9.92 6.00 -27.74
CA THR A 166 11.26 5.51 -28.09
C THR A 166 11.59 4.23 -27.32
N PRO A 167 12.60 3.45 -27.73
CA PRO A 167 13.07 2.30 -26.95
C PRO A 167 13.49 2.65 -25.50
N GLU A 168 13.94 3.88 -25.26
CA GLU A 168 14.29 4.38 -23.94
C GLU A 168 13.03 4.62 -23.09
N ASP A 169 11.97 5.17 -23.70
CA ASP A 169 10.67 5.35 -23.04
C ASP A 169 10.03 3.99 -22.67
N ASP A 170 10.12 3.00 -23.58
CA ASP A 170 9.67 1.63 -23.32
C ASP A 170 10.43 1.02 -22.14
N HIS A 171 11.75 1.17 -22.10
CA HIS A 171 12.58 0.69 -20.99
C HIS A 171 12.21 1.37 -19.68
N ASN A 172 12.03 2.70 -19.68
CA ASN A 172 11.65 3.46 -18.50
C ASN A 172 10.26 3.03 -17.97
N LEU A 173 9.33 2.72 -18.87
CA LEU A 173 7.98 2.28 -18.50
C LEU A 173 8.01 0.86 -17.89
N VAL A 174 8.79 -0.06 -18.46
CA VAL A 174 9.04 -1.39 -17.88
C VAL A 174 9.68 -1.28 -16.50
N ASP A 175 10.74 -0.49 -16.36
CA ASP A 175 11.45 -0.26 -15.11
C ASP A 175 10.51 0.33 -14.05
N THR A 176 9.67 1.28 -14.43
CA THR A 176 8.68 1.88 -13.53
C THR A 176 7.63 0.88 -13.08
N ILE A 177 6.93 0.21 -14.01
CA ILE A 177 5.75 -0.61 -13.71
C ILE A 177 6.13 -1.96 -13.07
N ILE A 178 7.21 -2.60 -13.54
CA ILE A 178 7.55 -3.95 -13.12
C ILE A 178 8.64 -3.95 -12.03
N VAL A 179 9.67 -3.10 -12.15
CA VAL A 179 10.85 -3.20 -11.30
C VAL A 179 10.75 -2.26 -10.10
N LYS A 180 10.65 -0.96 -10.31
CA LYS A 180 10.74 0.04 -9.23
C LYS A 180 9.53 0.05 -8.32
N THR A 181 8.32 -0.15 -8.84
CA THR A 181 7.09 -0.17 -8.02
C THR A 181 6.92 -1.49 -7.27
N GLN A 182 7.47 -2.60 -7.77
CA GLN A 182 7.29 -3.93 -7.19
C GLN A 182 8.51 -4.45 -6.43
N GLY A 183 9.71 -4.04 -6.81
CA GLY A 183 10.94 -4.64 -6.33
C GLY A 183 11.17 -4.59 -4.82
N PHE A 184 10.66 -3.56 -4.14
CA PHE A 184 10.78 -3.43 -2.68
C PHE A 184 9.54 -3.93 -1.91
N VAL A 185 8.47 -4.30 -2.60
CA VAL A 185 7.21 -4.76 -2.00
C VAL A 185 7.06 -6.27 -2.12
N SER A 186 6.95 -6.79 -3.34
CA SER A 186 6.69 -8.21 -3.58
C SER A 186 7.94 -9.08 -3.73
N GLY A 187 9.04 -8.50 -4.19
CA GLY A 187 10.31 -9.19 -4.42
C GLY A 187 10.29 -10.24 -5.54
N ASN A 188 9.21 -10.33 -6.33
CA ASN A 188 9.08 -11.31 -7.41
C ASN A 188 9.99 -11.00 -8.60
N ILE A 189 10.17 -9.71 -8.91
CA ILE A 189 11.08 -9.21 -9.96
C ILE A 189 11.96 -8.13 -9.33
N LYS A 190 13.27 -8.18 -9.59
CA LYS A 190 14.25 -7.31 -8.96
C LYS A 190 15.04 -6.53 -10.01
N GLU A 191 15.62 -5.43 -9.57
CA GLU A 191 16.60 -4.70 -10.39
C GLU A 191 17.76 -5.62 -10.76
N GLY A 192 18.04 -5.70 -12.07
CA GLY A 192 19.09 -6.56 -12.62
C GLY A 192 18.61 -7.91 -13.14
N ASP A 193 17.34 -8.25 -13.04
CA ASP A 193 16.78 -9.43 -13.70
C ASP A 193 16.87 -9.26 -15.23
N GLU A 194 17.37 -10.29 -15.93
CA GLU A 194 17.69 -10.18 -17.36
C GLU A 194 16.46 -10.05 -18.27
N HIS A 195 15.31 -10.60 -17.88
CA HIS A 195 14.10 -10.65 -18.70
C HIS A 195 12.86 -10.28 -17.89
N PRO A 196 12.74 -9.05 -17.34
CA PRO A 196 11.66 -8.70 -16.44
C PRO A 196 10.26 -8.80 -17.08
N VAL A 197 10.12 -8.55 -18.38
CA VAL A 197 8.84 -8.64 -19.09
C VAL A 197 8.38 -10.09 -19.25
N GLU A 198 9.28 -11.01 -19.55
CA GLU A 198 9.00 -12.45 -19.64
C GLU A 198 8.61 -13.01 -18.27
N LEU A 199 9.41 -12.73 -17.24
CA LEU A 199 9.09 -13.13 -15.86
C LEU A 199 7.72 -12.59 -15.42
N PHE A 200 7.41 -11.36 -15.81
CA PHE A 200 6.11 -10.76 -15.48
C PHE A 200 4.95 -11.44 -16.21
N ARG A 201 5.12 -11.82 -17.50
CA ARG A 201 4.13 -12.63 -18.23
C ARG A 201 3.89 -13.98 -17.57
N ASP A 202 4.95 -14.65 -17.13
CA ASP A 202 4.84 -15.93 -16.44
C ASP A 202 4.02 -15.78 -15.14
N LEU A 203 4.26 -14.71 -14.36
CA LEU A 203 3.45 -14.41 -13.18
C LEU A 203 1.99 -14.14 -13.51
N LEU A 204 1.71 -13.37 -14.57
CA LEU A 204 0.35 -13.11 -15.02
C LEU A 204 -0.38 -14.38 -15.43
N SER A 205 0.31 -15.32 -16.11
CA SER A 205 -0.27 -16.58 -16.56
C SER A 205 -0.77 -17.48 -15.43
N LEU A 206 -0.25 -17.30 -14.20
CA LEU A 206 -0.74 -18.01 -13.01
C LEU A 206 -2.20 -17.65 -12.68
N TYR A 207 -2.69 -16.53 -13.19
CA TYR A 207 -4.04 -16.03 -12.98
C TYR A 207 -4.99 -16.26 -14.16
N ASP A 208 -4.54 -17.01 -15.19
CA ASP A 208 -5.40 -17.36 -16.33
C ASP A 208 -6.67 -18.08 -15.85
N GLY A 209 -7.83 -17.49 -16.16
CA GLY A 209 -9.13 -18.02 -15.73
C GLY A 209 -9.52 -17.72 -14.28
N ILE A 210 -8.69 -17.02 -13.49
CA ILE A 210 -9.06 -16.59 -12.14
C ILE A 210 -9.95 -15.33 -12.23
N THR A 211 -11.24 -15.53 -12.00
CA THR A 211 -12.23 -14.44 -11.92
C THR A 211 -12.16 -13.69 -10.59
N ALA A 212 -12.83 -12.54 -10.48
CA ALA A 212 -12.97 -11.83 -9.23
C ALA A 212 -13.64 -12.68 -8.14
N ASP A 213 -14.64 -13.50 -8.51
CA ASP A 213 -15.31 -14.38 -7.56
C ASP A 213 -14.39 -15.54 -7.10
N ALA A 214 -13.58 -16.09 -8.00
CA ALA A 214 -12.58 -17.09 -7.64
C ALA A 214 -11.52 -16.50 -6.70
N LEU A 215 -11.04 -15.28 -6.97
CA LEU A 215 -10.10 -14.58 -6.09
C LEU A 215 -10.71 -14.27 -4.72
N ARG A 216 -11.98 -13.85 -4.66
CA ARG A 216 -12.72 -13.65 -3.41
C ARG A 216 -12.83 -14.95 -2.62
N GLU A 217 -13.14 -16.06 -3.26
CA GLU A 217 -13.23 -17.37 -2.58
C GLU A 217 -11.85 -17.81 -2.03
N ASN A 218 -10.76 -17.56 -2.78
CA ASN A 218 -9.41 -17.83 -2.30
C ASN A 218 -9.04 -16.95 -1.10
N MET A 219 -9.46 -15.68 -1.11
CA MET A 219 -9.31 -14.78 0.03
C MET A 219 -10.11 -15.26 1.23
N ARG A 220 -11.37 -15.66 1.04
CA ARG A 220 -12.21 -16.21 2.10
C ARG A 220 -11.60 -17.47 2.72
N TYR A 221 -11.06 -18.37 1.89
CA TYR A 221 -10.35 -19.57 2.35
C TYR A 221 -9.14 -19.23 3.23
N PHE A 222 -8.32 -18.29 2.77
CA PHE A 222 -7.17 -17.80 3.52
C PHE A 222 -7.60 -17.19 4.88
N LEU A 223 -8.57 -16.29 4.87
CA LEU A 223 -9.07 -15.64 6.08
C LEU A 223 -9.65 -16.67 7.07
N ALA A 224 -10.49 -17.59 6.61
CA ALA A 224 -11.06 -18.64 7.46
C ALA A 224 -9.98 -19.50 8.13
N ALA A 225 -8.86 -19.73 7.44
CA ALA A 225 -7.76 -20.52 7.97
C ALA A 225 -6.91 -19.78 9.02
N ILE A 226 -6.76 -18.44 8.91
CA ILE A 226 -5.91 -17.66 9.82
C ILE A 226 -6.68 -17.05 11.00
N MET A 227 -7.99 -16.76 10.88
CA MET A 227 -8.77 -16.10 11.93
C MET A 227 -8.73 -16.83 13.28
N PRO A 228 -8.76 -18.17 13.38
CA PRO A 228 -8.59 -18.83 14.68
C PRO A 228 -7.28 -18.48 15.40
N VAL A 229 -6.19 -18.25 14.65
CA VAL A 229 -4.92 -17.78 15.23
C VAL A 229 -5.01 -16.32 15.64
N CYS A 230 -5.72 -15.51 14.86
CA CYS A 230 -5.94 -14.10 15.19
C CYS A 230 -6.76 -13.95 16.48
N ASP A 231 -7.77 -14.79 16.67
CA ASP A 231 -8.58 -14.85 17.91
C ASP A 231 -7.72 -15.29 19.11
N GLU A 232 -6.93 -16.36 18.94
CA GLU A 232 -6.06 -16.91 19.99
C GLU A 232 -5.03 -15.88 20.46
N MET A 233 -4.45 -15.12 19.52
CA MET A 233 -3.28 -14.27 19.75
C MET A 233 -3.62 -12.78 19.82
N ASP A 234 -4.89 -12.41 19.66
CA ASP A 234 -5.37 -11.01 19.57
C ASP A 234 -4.64 -10.20 18.50
N ILE A 235 -4.56 -10.75 17.27
CA ILE A 235 -3.94 -10.09 16.11
C ILE A 235 -5.01 -9.51 15.19
N ARG A 236 -4.84 -8.26 14.79
CA ARG A 236 -5.66 -7.60 13.78
C ARG A 236 -5.00 -7.73 12.41
N MET A 237 -5.69 -8.42 11.50
CA MET A 237 -5.31 -8.54 10.10
C MET A 237 -6.02 -7.45 9.30
N CYS A 238 -5.29 -6.48 8.78
CA CYS A 238 -5.89 -5.37 8.05
C CYS A 238 -5.48 -5.37 6.58
N VAL A 239 -6.48 -5.64 5.71
CA VAL A 239 -6.25 -5.63 4.26
C VAL A 239 -6.05 -4.21 3.76
N HIS A 240 -5.07 -4.02 2.86
CA HIS A 240 -4.89 -2.78 2.11
C HIS A 240 -5.81 -2.79 0.88
N PRO A 241 -6.55 -1.71 0.59
CA PRO A 241 -7.32 -1.58 -0.66
C PRO A 241 -6.43 -1.65 -1.88
N ASP A 242 -6.97 -2.10 -3.00
CA ASP A 242 -6.25 -2.15 -4.27
C ASP A 242 -5.78 -0.76 -4.71
N ASP A 243 -4.56 -0.66 -5.26
CA ASP A 243 -3.96 0.58 -5.76
C ASP A 243 -3.35 0.37 -7.16
N PRO A 244 -3.98 0.88 -8.22
CA PRO A 244 -5.23 1.66 -8.24
C PRO A 244 -6.48 0.78 -7.96
N PRO A 245 -7.61 1.41 -7.52
CA PRO A 245 -8.83 0.70 -7.17
C PRO A 245 -9.71 0.41 -8.40
N PHE A 246 -9.11 -0.17 -9.43
CA PHE A 246 -9.76 -0.65 -10.65
C PHE A 246 -8.92 -1.75 -11.31
N GLN A 247 -9.52 -2.51 -12.20
CA GLN A 247 -8.85 -3.63 -12.88
C GLN A 247 -7.72 -3.14 -13.79
N ILE A 248 -6.59 -3.84 -13.74
CA ILE A 248 -5.43 -3.62 -14.61
C ILE A 248 -4.89 -4.96 -15.09
N LEU A 249 -4.35 -5.01 -16.32
CA LEU A 249 -3.72 -6.19 -16.93
C LEU A 249 -4.63 -7.44 -16.95
N GLY A 250 -5.95 -7.26 -16.97
CA GLY A 250 -6.90 -8.37 -16.90
C GLY A 250 -6.96 -9.07 -15.52
N LEU A 251 -6.20 -8.61 -14.55
CA LEU A 251 -6.20 -9.15 -13.19
C LEU A 251 -7.41 -8.65 -12.39
N PRO A 252 -8.09 -9.52 -11.62
CA PRO A 252 -9.16 -9.07 -10.75
C PRO A 252 -8.62 -8.22 -9.59
N ARG A 253 -9.37 -7.17 -9.25
CA ARG A 253 -9.20 -6.35 -8.05
C ARG A 253 -10.47 -6.47 -7.22
N ILE A 254 -10.36 -6.73 -5.93
CA ILE A 254 -11.48 -7.16 -5.07
C ILE A 254 -11.63 -6.35 -3.78
N VAL A 255 -10.84 -5.29 -3.59
CA VAL A 255 -10.95 -4.33 -2.48
C VAL A 255 -10.86 -2.91 -3.05
N THR A 256 -11.86 -2.51 -3.85
CA THR A 256 -11.80 -1.28 -4.65
C THR A 256 -12.85 -0.23 -4.28
N CYS A 257 -13.94 -0.63 -3.63
CA CYS A 257 -15.10 0.22 -3.38
C CYS A 257 -15.89 -0.22 -2.14
N ASP A 258 -16.97 0.49 -1.84
CA ASP A 258 -17.87 0.18 -0.71
C ASP A 258 -18.36 -1.26 -0.70
N ALA A 259 -18.86 -1.76 -1.83
CA ALA A 259 -19.37 -3.12 -1.94
C ALA A 259 -18.29 -4.19 -1.68
N ASP A 260 -17.07 -3.96 -2.16
CA ASP A 260 -15.94 -4.87 -1.95
C ASP A 260 -15.50 -4.89 -0.49
N ILE A 261 -15.40 -3.72 0.15
CA ILE A 261 -15.04 -3.61 1.56
C ILE A 261 -16.10 -4.28 2.44
N ASP A 262 -17.37 -4.05 2.15
CA ASP A 262 -18.48 -4.69 2.85
C ASP A 262 -18.43 -6.21 2.70
N TRP A 263 -18.27 -6.72 1.49
CA TRP A 263 -18.09 -8.13 1.22
C TRP A 263 -16.89 -8.70 2.01
N PHE A 264 -15.74 -8.07 1.95
CA PHE A 264 -14.52 -8.52 2.61
C PHE A 264 -14.70 -8.65 4.13
N LEU A 265 -15.28 -7.66 4.78
CA LEU A 265 -15.49 -7.65 6.22
C LEU A 265 -16.48 -8.73 6.68
N HIS A 266 -17.41 -9.16 5.78
CA HIS A 266 -18.39 -10.21 6.06
C HIS A 266 -17.99 -11.59 5.49
N ALA A 267 -16.95 -11.67 4.64
CA ALA A 267 -16.46 -12.95 4.07
C ALA A 267 -16.07 -13.95 5.17
N VAL A 268 -15.46 -13.46 6.23
CA VAL A 268 -15.30 -14.12 7.53
C VAL A 268 -15.61 -13.06 8.59
N ASP A 269 -16.81 -13.12 9.17
CA ASP A 269 -17.26 -12.15 10.16
C ASP A 269 -16.52 -12.37 11.49
N ASN A 270 -15.43 -11.63 11.65
CA ASN A 270 -14.52 -11.73 12.78
C ASN A 270 -13.97 -10.33 13.13
N PRO A 271 -13.93 -9.93 14.42
CA PRO A 271 -13.42 -8.62 14.81
C PRO A 271 -11.93 -8.38 14.48
N HIS A 272 -11.16 -9.45 14.28
CA HIS A 272 -9.75 -9.37 13.86
C HIS A 272 -9.56 -9.26 12.34
N ASN A 273 -10.64 -9.45 11.54
CA ASN A 273 -10.65 -9.17 10.11
C ASN A 273 -10.94 -7.69 9.91
N CYS A 274 -9.91 -6.88 9.70
CA CYS A 274 -9.95 -5.42 9.71
C CYS A 274 -9.52 -4.81 8.37
N LEU A 275 -9.70 -3.50 8.26
CA LEU A 275 -9.30 -2.70 7.11
C LEU A 275 -8.06 -1.86 7.44
N THR A 276 -7.10 -1.79 6.52
CA THR A 276 -6.19 -0.66 6.38
C THR A 276 -6.92 0.40 5.58
N PHE A 277 -7.32 1.50 6.19
CA PHE A 277 -7.98 2.57 5.46
C PHE A 277 -6.96 3.42 4.72
N CYS A 278 -6.67 3.09 3.47
CA CYS A 278 -5.80 3.87 2.61
C CYS A 278 -6.59 4.93 1.85
N ALA A 279 -6.60 6.14 2.36
CA ALA A 279 -7.32 7.26 1.75
C ALA A 279 -6.80 7.58 0.33
N GLY A 280 -5.50 7.36 0.08
CA GLY A 280 -4.91 7.56 -1.23
C GLY A 280 -5.42 6.60 -2.28
N SER A 281 -5.32 5.29 -2.02
CA SER A 281 -5.82 4.25 -2.93
C SER A 281 -7.30 4.46 -3.24
N LEU A 282 -8.13 4.63 -2.21
CA LEU A 282 -9.56 4.86 -2.39
C LEU A 282 -9.87 6.16 -3.15
N SER A 283 -9.08 7.23 -2.95
CA SER A 283 -9.28 8.51 -3.65
C SER A 283 -8.82 8.49 -5.12
N ALA A 284 -8.00 7.52 -5.53
CA ALA A 284 -7.65 7.32 -6.94
C ALA A 284 -8.82 6.76 -7.77
N GLY A 285 -9.84 6.19 -7.12
CA GLY A 285 -11.08 5.76 -7.76
C GLY A 285 -12.13 6.87 -7.77
N GLY A 286 -12.50 7.35 -8.96
CA GLY A 286 -13.52 8.41 -9.13
C GLY A 286 -14.90 8.05 -8.56
N HIS A 287 -15.18 6.77 -8.40
CA HIS A 287 -16.44 6.22 -7.89
C HIS A 287 -16.54 6.23 -6.35
N ASN A 288 -15.45 6.50 -5.63
CA ASN A 288 -15.43 6.46 -4.18
C ASN A 288 -15.69 7.83 -3.53
N ASP A 289 -16.61 7.88 -2.57
CA ASP A 289 -16.69 8.93 -1.55
C ASP A 289 -15.88 8.48 -0.33
N VAL A 290 -14.64 8.96 -0.25
CA VAL A 290 -13.67 8.52 0.77
C VAL A 290 -14.11 8.84 2.19
N VAL A 291 -14.80 9.99 2.38
CA VAL A 291 -15.33 10.40 3.69
C VAL A 291 -16.50 9.52 4.13
N ALA A 292 -17.41 9.19 3.20
CA ALA A 292 -18.50 8.28 3.48
C ALA A 292 -17.99 6.87 3.85
N LEU A 293 -16.99 6.37 3.11
CA LEU A 293 -16.33 5.10 3.44
C LEU A 293 -15.69 5.12 4.83
N ALA A 294 -14.99 6.20 5.18
CA ALA A 294 -14.38 6.35 6.51
C ALA A 294 -15.45 6.31 7.61
N ARG A 295 -16.56 7.04 7.46
CA ARG A 295 -17.66 7.00 8.44
C ARG A 295 -18.26 5.62 8.61
N LYS A 296 -18.39 4.86 7.52
CA LYS A 296 -18.96 3.50 7.54
C LYS A 296 -18.02 2.49 8.19
N TYR A 297 -16.71 2.58 7.92
CA TYR A 297 -15.76 1.54 8.27
C TYR A 297 -14.72 1.90 9.35
N ALA A 298 -14.82 3.09 9.97
CA ALA A 298 -13.85 3.52 10.99
C ALA A 298 -13.71 2.50 12.15
N SER A 299 -14.81 1.91 12.61
CA SER A 299 -14.81 0.91 13.71
C SER A 299 -14.17 -0.44 13.33
N ARG A 300 -14.00 -0.71 12.04
CA ARG A 300 -13.37 -1.91 11.50
C ARG A 300 -11.97 -1.61 10.91
N THR A 301 -11.50 -0.38 11.06
CA THR A 301 -10.17 0.07 10.62
C THR A 301 -9.19 -0.09 11.77
N SER A 302 -8.06 -0.75 11.53
CA SER A 302 -6.99 -0.91 12.52
C SER A 302 -5.67 -0.23 12.12
N PHE A 303 -5.61 0.33 10.92
CA PHE A 303 -4.48 1.12 10.43
C PHE A 303 -4.94 2.14 9.38
N VAL A 304 -4.36 3.35 9.38
CA VAL A 304 -4.77 4.44 8.46
C VAL A 304 -3.58 4.95 7.65
N HIS A 305 -3.76 5.06 6.34
CA HIS A 305 -2.85 5.77 5.45
C HIS A 305 -3.49 7.09 5.05
N LEU A 306 -2.90 8.20 5.49
CA LEU A 306 -3.33 9.55 5.14
C LEU A 306 -2.57 10.02 3.91
N ARG A 307 -3.24 9.97 2.77
CA ARG A 307 -2.78 10.38 1.45
C ARG A 307 -4.00 10.78 0.62
N SER A 308 -3.82 11.59 -0.41
CA SER A 308 -4.91 12.01 -1.29
C SER A 308 -4.45 12.03 -2.73
N CYS A 309 -5.37 11.75 -3.67
CA CYS A 309 -5.12 11.82 -5.10
C CYS A 309 -5.92 12.95 -5.74
N HIS A 310 -5.43 13.43 -6.88
CA HIS A 310 -6.15 14.27 -7.83
C HIS A 310 -6.38 13.47 -9.09
N ILE A 311 -7.62 13.47 -9.61
CA ILE A 311 -8.00 12.80 -10.86
C ILE A 311 -8.21 13.87 -11.93
N PHE A 312 -7.56 13.71 -13.06
CA PHE A 312 -7.69 14.56 -14.24
C PHE A 312 -8.95 14.22 -15.06
N PRO A 313 -9.43 15.12 -15.95
CA PRO A 313 -10.62 14.85 -16.76
C PRO A 313 -10.55 13.62 -17.65
N ASN A 314 -9.35 13.19 -18.04
CA ASN A 314 -9.10 11.97 -18.83
C ASN A 314 -9.02 10.69 -17.99
N GLY A 315 -9.26 10.79 -16.68
CA GLY A 315 -9.19 9.65 -15.76
C GLY A 315 -7.79 9.40 -15.17
N ASP A 316 -6.73 9.94 -15.74
CA ASP A 316 -5.39 9.86 -15.14
C ASP A 316 -5.40 10.43 -13.72
N PHE A 317 -4.48 9.99 -12.87
CA PHE A 317 -4.40 10.53 -11.52
C PHE A 317 -2.96 10.74 -11.06
N THR A 318 -2.80 11.65 -10.11
CA THR A 318 -1.53 11.90 -9.42
C THR A 318 -1.75 11.96 -7.91
N GLU A 319 -0.68 11.72 -7.17
CA GLU A 319 -0.71 12.04 -5.73
C GLU A 319 -0.91 13.55 -5.56
N ALA A 320 -1.73 13.93 -4.61
CA ALA A 320 -1.93 15.35 -4.25
C ALA A 320 -1.15 15.68 -2.97
N GLY A 321 -0.96 16.96 -2.71
CA GLY A 321 -0.53 17.40 -1.38
C GLY A 321 -1.54 16.97 -0.30
N HIS A 322 -1.08 16.72 0.92
CA HIS A 322 -1.91 16.16 1.99
C HIS A 322 -3.08 17.08 2.41
N LEU A 323 -3.02 18.38 2.16
CA LEU A 323 -4.14 19.31 2.37
C LEU A 323 -5.00 19.52 1.10
N GLY A 324 -4.64 18.86 0.00
CA GLY A 324 -5.35 18.94 -1.28
C GLY A 324 -5.97 17.61 -1.69
N GLY A 325 -6.41 17.52 -2.95
CA GLY A 325 -6.97 16.30 -3.52
C GLY A 325 -8.37 15.95 -3.00
N ARG A 326 -8.80 14.70 -3.25
CA ARG A 326 -10.18 14.26 -3.06
C ARG A 326 -10.50 13.66 -1.70
N ALA A 327 -9.48 13.30 -0.89
CA ALA A 327 -9.70 12.50 0.32
C ALA A 327 -10.23 13.31 1.52
N ASN A 328 -10.09 14.65 1.54
CA ASN A 328 -10.47 15.51 2.68
C ASN A 328 -9.87 15.02 4.01
N LEU A 329 -8.54 15.08 4.13
CA LEU A 329 -7.83 14.50 5.28
C LEU A 329 -8.24 15.14 6.64
N VAL A 330 -8.70 16.39 6.63
CA VAL A 330 -9.21 17.04 7.87
C VAL A 330 -10.40 16.27 8.42
N GLU A 331 -11.36 15.92 7.56
CA GLU A 331 -12.54 15.17 7.99
C GLU A 331 -12.18 13.71 8.34
N LEU A 332 -11.26 13.10 7.61
CA LEU A 332 -10.77 11.75 7.95
C LEU A 332 -10.14 11.69 9.33
N VAL A 333 -9.25 12.64 9.64
CA VAL A 333 -8.63 12.73 10.97
C VAL A 333 -9.72 12.89 12.05
N ARG A 334 -10.72 13.76 11.82
CA ARG A 334 -11.85 13.94 12.77
C ARG A 334 -12.63 12.65 13.00
N ILE A 335 -12.89 11.87 11.95
CA ILE A 335 -13.59 10.59 12.05
C ILE A 335 -12.78 9.59 12.87
N PHE A 336 -11.50 9.42 12.52
CA PHE A 336 -10.66 8.41 13.17
C PHE A 336 -10.26 8.79 14.60
N GLU A 337 -9.94 10.07 14.89
CA GLU A 337 -9.68 10.53 16.25
C GLU A 337 -10.90 10.35 17.17
N LYS A 338 -12.09 10.59 16.64
CA LYS A 338 -13.33 10.35 17.40
C LYS A 338 -13.60 8.88 17.65
N THR A 339 -13.19 7.99 16.74
CA THR A 339 -13.43 6.55 16.83
C THR A 339 -12.39 5.87 17.72
N ASP A 340 -11.12 6.12 17.48
CA ASP A 340 -9.99 5.58 18.26
C ASP A 340 -8.78 6.53 18.16
N PRO A 341 -8.54 7.35 19.20
CA PRO A 341 -7.40 8.27 19.21
C PRO A 341 -6.03 7.58 19.36
N THR A 342 -5.98 6.27 19.49
CA THR A 342 -4.74 5.48 19.56
C THR A 342 -4.43 4.74 18.27
N LEU A 343 -5.32 4.84 17.28
CA LEU A 343 -5.20 4.16 15.99
C LEU A 343 -3.88 4.53 15.29
N PRO A 344 -3.05 3.56 14.86
CA PRO A 344 -1.86 3.84 14.07
C PRO A 344 -2.21 4.51 12.75
N MET A 345 -1.55 5.61 12.45
CA MET A 345 -1.65 6.26 11.14
C MET A 345 -0.27 6.59 10.60
N ARG A 346 -0.12 6.58 9.30
CA ARG A 346 1.05 7.14 8.63
C ARG A 346 0.65 8.10 7.51
N VAL A 347 1.47 9.12 7.32
CA VAL A 347 1.51 9.78 6.02
C VAL A 347 2.07 8.79 5.03
N ASP A 348 1.38 8.62 3.93
CA ASP A 348 1.77 7.64 2.90
C ASP A 348 2.74 8.26 1.87
N HIS A 349 2.46 8.14 0.58
CA HIS A 349 3.33 8.73 -0.42
C HIS A 349 3.39 10.27 -0.26
N GLY A 350 4.61 10.80 -0.24
CA GLY A 350 4.88 12.23 -0.20
C GLY A 350 5.44 12.73 -1.51
N MET A 351 5.35 14.05 -1.71
CA MET A 351 6.03 14.71 -2.84
C MET A 351 7.54 14.52 -2.74
N THR A 352 8.22 14.43 -3.88
CA THR A 352 9.67 14.61 -3.94
C THR A 352 9.96 16.10 -3.99
N MET A 353 10.71 16.61 -3.01
CA MET A 353 11.04 18.01 -2.83
C MET A 353 12.50 18.28 -3.16
N LEU A 354 12.84 19.55 -3.41
CA LEU A 354 14.24 19.96 -3.57
C LEU A 354 15.08 19.51 -2.36
N GLY A 355 16.11 18.71 -2.64
CA GLY A 355 16.97 18.09 -1.62
C GLY A 355 16.65 16.63 -1.32
N ASP A 356 15.52 16.09 -1.81
CA ASP A 356 15.23 14.64 -1.76
C ASP A 356 15.85 13.88 -2.94
N GLU A 357 15.96 14.51 -4.13
CA GLU A 357 16.25 13.87 -5.42
C GLU A 357 17.57 13.08 -5.45
N ALA A 358 18.63 13.62 -4.87
CA ALA A 358 19.95 12.98 -4.85
C ALA A 358 20.13 11.98 -3.71
N ARG A 359 19.12 11.74 -2.89
CA ARG A 359 19.22 10.91 -1.68
C ARG A 359 18.98 9.42 -1.94
N GLY A 360 18.38 9.08 -3.10
CA GLY A 360 18.07 7.70 -3.49
C GLY A 360 17.07 7.04 -2.53
N TYR A 361 16.04 7.76 -2.15
CA TYR A 361 14.88 7.21 -1.46
C TYR A 361 14.00 6.42 -2.43
N ASN A 362 13.22 5.48 -1.91
CA ASN A 362 12.20 4.81 -2.70
C ASN A 362 11.16 5.84 -3.18
N ALA A 363 10.64 5.63 -4.39
CA ALA A 363 9.64 6.52 -4.99
C ALA A 363 8.40 6.66 -4.09
N GLY A 364 7.94 7.89 -3.88
CA GLY A 364 6.86 8.21 -2.94
C GLY A 364 7.27 8.21 -1.46
N TYR A 365 8.47 7.75 -1.12
CA TYR A 365 8.93 7.61 0.27
C TYR A 365 10.10 8.54 0.61
N SER A 366 10.15 9.72 0.00
CA SER A 366 11.15 10.76 0.30
C SER A 366 11.05 11.24 1.76
N PHE A 367 12.15 11.77 2.31
CA PHE A 367 12.13 12.26 3.70
C PHE A 367 11.49 13.63 3.83
N LEU A 368 11.94 14.63 3.03
CA LEU A 368 11.46 16.00 3.16
C LEU A 368 9.98 16.13 2.83
N GLY A 369 9.56 15.49 1.74
CA GLY A 369 8.15 15.52 1.33
C GLY A 369 7.22 14.88 2.35
N ARG A 370 7.60 13.71 2.90
CA ARG A 370 6.79 13.06 3.95
C ARG A 370 6.89 13.79 5.30
N MET A 371 8.02 14.38 5.63
CA MET A 371 8.15 15.24 6.83
C MET A 371 7.24 16.45 6.74
N PHE A 372 7.19 17.10 5.58
CA PHE A 372 6.25 18.20 5.32
C PHE A 372 4.79 17.74 5.48
N ALA A 373 4.45 16.60 4.90
CA ALA A 373 3.13 15.98 5.04
C ALA A 373 2.80 15.63 6.50
N LEU A 374 3.75 15.06 7.25
CA LEU A 374 3.55 14.73 8.66
C LEU A 374 3.31 15.99 9.50
N GLY A 375 4.04 17.07 9.24
CA GLY A 375 3.80 18.35 9.90
C GLY A 375 2.39 18.92 9.66
N GLN A 376 1.88 18.80 8.42
CA GLN A 376 0.51 19.18 8.08
C GLN A 376 -0.52 18.32 8.84
N VAL A 377 -0.35 16.99 8.85
CA VAL A 377 -1.24 16.07 9.54
C VAL A 377 -1.19 16.27 11.05
N GLN A 378 -0.02 16.49 11.63
CA GLN A 378 0.13 16.84 13.07
C GLN A 378 -0.64 18.11 13.43
N GLY A 379 -0.64 19.13 12.55
CA GLY A 379 -1.44 20.35 12.74
C GLY A 379 -2.95 20.06 12.71
N ILE A 380 -3.41 19.19 11.81
CA ILE A 380 -4.80 18.75 11.78
C ILE A 380 -5.16 17.99 13.06
N ILE A 381 -4.34 17.01 13.49
CA ILE A 381 -4.56 16.24 14.72
C ILE A 381 -4.66 17.18 15.92
N ALA A 382 -3.73 18.12 16.07
CA ALA A 382 -3.76 19.09 17.18
C ALA A 382 -5.04 19.93 17.22
N THR A 383 -5.54 20.32 16.04
CA THR A 383 -6.80 21.06 15.92
C THR A 383 -8.00 20.18 16.32
N VAL A 384 -8.05 18.96 15.79
CA VAL A 384 -9.14 18.03 16.07
C VAL A 384 -9.14 17.57 17.54
N ASP A 385 -7.97 17.28 18.12
CA ASP A 385 -7.84 16.96 19.54
C ASP A 385 -8.42 18.10 20.41
N ASN A 386 -8.10 19.35 20.09
CA ASN A 386 -8.67 20.50 20.78
C ASN A 386 -10.19 20.60 20.62
N GLU A 387 -10.73 20.35 19.42
CA GLU A 387 -12.19 20.32 19.16
C GLU A 387 -12.90 19.23 19.97
N LEU A 388 -12.26 18.08 20.14
CA LEU A 388 -12.79 16.90 20.86
C LEU A 388 -12.51 16.90 22.36
N GLY A 389 -11.74 17.88 22.86
CA GLY A 389 -11.30 17.93 24.26
C GLY A 389 -10.30 16.83 24.63
N LEU A 390 -9.60 16.29 23.66
CA LEU A 390 -8.54 15.30 23.84
C LEU A 390 -7.19 15.99 24.13
N PRO A 391 -6.31 15.38 24.96
CA PRO A 391 -4.98 15.94 25.17
C PRO A 391 -4.12 15.74 23.94
N TYR A 392 -3.65 16.82 23.33
CA TYR A 392 -2.66 16.73 22.27
C TYR A 392 -1.35 16.17 22.81
N ARG A 393 -0.89 15.09 22.20
CA ARG A 393 0.39 14.45 22.56
C ARG A 393 1.50 15.03 21.68
N GLN A 394 2.56 15.51 22.31
CA GLN A 394 3.76 15.99 21.64
C GLN A 394 4.92 15.05 21.96
N PRO A 395 5.12 13.98 21.15
CA PRO A 395 6.11 12.97 21.47
C PRO A 395 7.52 13.51 21.43
N GLY A 396 8.33 13.12 22.41
CA GLY A 396 9.79 13.24 22.39
C GLY A 396 10.38 14.61 22.67
N LEU A 397 9.58 15.60 23.06
CA LEU A 397 10.13 16.93 23.42
C LEU A 397 10.29 17.12 24.94
N PHE A 398 9.51 16.40 25.75
CA PHE A 398 9.57 16.51 27.24
C PHE A 398 9.35 15.15 27.87
#